data_c442b3876f29820453a82241d3104a49
#
_entry.id   c442b3876f29820453a82241d3104a49
#
_cell.length_a   1.000
_cell.length_b   1.000
_cell.length_c   1.000
_cell.angle_alpha   90.00
_cell.angle_beta   90.00
_cell.angle_gamma   90.00
#
_symmetry.space_group_name_H-M   'P 1'
#
loop_
_entity.id
_entity.type
_entity.pdbx_description
1 polymer ?
#
loop_
_entity_poly.entity_id
_entity_poly.type
_entity_poly.pdbx_seq_one_letter_code
_entity_poly.pdbx_strand_id
1 'polypeptide(L)'
;MKKISLFVLCAVLPISGWAADGAKLDLNVRRIGLEWSKTDVKNADKYADSPVSALNADSQDFIKGIFDTALQYKKNRFQWDNALFMEYGETKLKPDDEPETVSENADDILLSTDLSYACWEFSGFKLGPTVRGAYDTEFKAAGDAPRQNILRSNAGISLFDNAIIKSLYLTGVYEYDFTYAGEQTSKLAAELGWRLEYQVREGVKLSTNGYYREYLSYSEYVPTDLERDLSAVVRLDTNLWGDLTMGPYIQYRRARARGVDVYGSNFVMGISFNYITSFGLIK
;
A
#
# COMPACT_ATOMS: atom_id res chain seq x y z
N MET A 1 -8.51 32.23 6.42
CA MET A 1 -8.86 30.86 5.92
C MET A 1 -8.54 30.81 4.43
N LYS A 2 -7.35 30.37 4.03
CA LYS A 2 -7.00 30.13 2.62
C LYS A 2 -7.45 28.71 2.30
N LYS A 3 -8.44 28.58 1.40
CA LYS A 3 -8.83 27.28 0.83
C LYS A 3 -7.67 26.79 0.00
N ILE A 4 -6.95 25.80 0.51
CA ILE A 4 -6.01 25.01 -0.28
C ILE A 4 -6.90 24.14 -1.17
N SER A 5 -7.09 24.56 -2.41
CA SER A 5 -7.66 23.71 -3.45
C SER A 5 -6.65 22.58 -3.68
N LEU A 6 -7.01 21.38 -3.26
CA LEU A 6 -6.32 20.14 -3.57
C LEU A 6 -6.39 19.97 -5.10
N PHE A 7 -5.36 20.41 -5.81
CA PHE A 7 -5.14 20.03 -7.20
C PHE A 7 -4.78 18.54 -7.16
N VAL A 8 -5.81 17.70 -7.33
CA VAL A 8 -5.61 16.34 -7.84
C VAL A 8 -5.04 16.53 -9.23
N LEU A 9 -3.72 16.53 -9.34
CA LEU A 9 -3.01 16.48 -10.61
C LEU A 9 -3.19 15.05 -11.16
N CYS A 10 -4.43 14.71 -11.55
CA CYS A 10 -4.63 13.73 -12.58
C CYS A 10 -3.96 14.34 -13.82
N ALA A 11 -2.70 14.00 -14.05
CA ALA A 11 -2.06 14.21 -15.33
C ALA A 11 -2.81 13.33 -16.33
N VAL A 12 -4.00 13.79 -16.76
CA VAL A 12 -4.65 13.33 -17.97
C VAL A 12 -3.78 13.88 -19.10
N LEU A 13 -2.65 13.20 -19.32
CA LEU A 13 -1.87 13.45 -20.52
C LEU A 13 -2.75 13.14 -21.72
N PRO A 14 -2.76 13.97 -22.76
CA PRO A 14 -3.62 13.76 -23.92
C PRO A 14 -3.32 12.40 -24.53
N ILE A 15 -4.28 11.49 -24.47
CA ILE A 15 -4.18 10.09 -24.92
C ILE A 15 -3.82 10.01 -26.43
N SER A 16 -4.10 11.06 -27.20
CA SER A 16 -3.87 11.13 -28.63
C SER A 16 -2.42 11.11 -29.09
N GLY A 17 -1.43 11.37 -28.20
CA GLY A 17 0.00 11.29 -28.52
C GLY A 17 0.68 9.97 -28.13
N TRP A 18 -0.04 9.04 -27.49
CA TRP A 18 0.51 7.84 -26.89
C TRP A 18 0.34 6.57 -27.72
N ALA A 19 -0.48 6.62 -28.77
CA ALA A 19 -0.68 5.53 -29.74
C ALA A 19 0.53 5.40 -30.73
N ALA A 20 1.76 5.48 -30.20
CA ALA A 20 2.96 5.20 -31.00
C ALA A 20 3.17 3.67 -31.06
N ASP A 21 3.63 3.16 -32.20
CA ASP A 21 3.92 1.74 -32.41
C ASP A 21 4.64 1.08 -31.24
N GLY A 22 4.08 -0.03 -30.72
CA GLY A 22 4.63 -0.82 -29.62
C GLY A 22 4.33 -0.30 -28.21
N ALA A 23 3.50 0.72 -28.04
CA ALA A 23 3.03 1.15 -26.73
C ALA A 23 1.83 0.30 -26.27
N LYS A 24 1.79 -0.04 -24.98
CA LYS A 24 0.67 -0.70 -24.32
C LYS A 24 0.19 0.14 -23.18
N LEU A 25 -1.13 0.23 -23.02
CA LEU A 25 -1.78 0.88 -21.87
C LEU A 25 -2.84 -0.08 -21.34
N ASP A 26 -2.66 -0.52 -20.10
CA ASP A 26 -3.54 -1.46 -19.42
C ASP A 26 -4.13 -0.82 -18.17
N LEU A 27 -5.45 -0.93 -18.00
CA LEU A 27 -6.13 -0.68 -16.74
C LEU A 27 -6.26 -2.00 -15.99
N ASN A 28 -5.55 -2.13 -14.90
CA ASN A 28 -5.55 -3.31 -14.05
C ASN A 28 -6.43 -3.05 -12.82
N VAL A 29 -7.59 -3.68 -12.74
CA VAL A 29 -8.34 -3.82 -11.50
C VAL A 29 -7.68 -4.98 -10.75
N ARG A 30 -6.72 -4.62 -9.91
CA ARG A 30 -5.93 -5.59 -9.14
C ARG A 30 -6.77 -6.26 -8.09
N ARG A 31 -7.74 -5.49 -7.51
CA ARG A 31 -8.66 -6.00 -6.52
C ARG A 31 -9.78 -5.00 -6.20
N ILE A 32 -11.02 -5.44 -6.30
CA ILE A 32 -12.16 -4.81 -5.63
C ILE A 32 -12.78 -5.92 -4.78
N GLY A 33 -12.80 -5.78 -3.47
CA GLY A 33 -13.15 -6.91 -2.64
C GLY A 33 -13.59 -6.58 -1.22
N LEU A 34 -14.07 -7.63 -0.57
CA LEU A 34 -14.39 -7.66 0.85
C LEU A 34 -13.50 -8.70 1.53
N GLU A 35 -12.98 -8.36 2.68
CA GLU A 35 -12.20 -9.26 3.52
C GLU A 35 -12.88 -9.42 4.87
N TRP A 36 -13.08 -10.66 5.26
CA TRP A 36 -13.46 -11.01 6.63
C TRP A 36 -12.23 -11.56 7.33
N SER A 37 -11.86 -10.93 8.43
CA SER A 37 -10.53 -11.06 9.02
C SER A 37 -10.61 -11.20 10.52
N LYS A 38 -9.61 -11.87 11.06
CA LYS A 38 -9.25 -11.85 12.47
C LYS A 38 -7.87 -11.23 12.63
N THR A 39 -7.74 -10.30 13.57
CA THR A 39 -6.46 -9.68 13.90
C THR A 39 -5.99 -10.11 15.29
N ASP A 40 -4.66 -10.23 15.45
CA ASP A 40 -3.96 -10.44 16.72
C ASP A 40 -2.85 -9.39 16.83
N VAL A 41 -3.02 -8.44 17.74
CA VAL A 41 -2.08 -7.34 17.96
C VAL A 41 -1.29 -7.58 19.23
N LYS A 42 0.04 -7.44 19.14
CA LYS A 42 0.94 -7.60 20.29
C LYS A 42 1.58 -6.28 20.65
N ASN A 43 1.66 -6.04 21.96
CA ASN A 43 2.20 -4.83 22.59
C ASN A 43 1.44 -3.55 22.17
N ALA A 44 0.13 -3.65 21.89
CA ALA A 44 -0.71 -2.51 21.52
C ALA A 44 -0.67 -1.38 22.56
N ASP A 45 -0.59 -1.72 23.84
CA ASP A 45 -0.45 -0.77 24.95
C ASP A 45 0.80 0.12 24.86
N LYS A 46 1.89 -0.40 24.29
CA LYS A 46 3.15 0.34 24.05
C LYS A 46 3.10 1.20 22.79
N TYR A 47 2.13 0.97 21.93
CA TYR A 47 1.92 1.64 20.65
C TYR A 47 0.61 2.44 20.60
N ALA A 48 -0.01 2.72 21.75
CA ALA A 48 -1.28 3.44 21.83
C ALA A 48 -1.25 4.81 21.12
N ASP A 49 -0.11 5.51 21.21
CA ASP A 49 0.10 6.80 20.56
C ASP A 49 0.77 6.67 19.16
N SER A 50 0.87 5.46 18.62
CA SER A 50 1.46 5.25 17.30
C SER A 50 0.58 5.86 16.20
N PRO A 51 1.17 6.57 15.22
CA PRO A 51 0.42 7.03 14.05
C PRO A 51 -0.05 5.88 13.14
N VAL A 52 0.36 4.65 13.45
CA VAL A 52 0.01 3.45 12.68
C VAL A 52 -1.11 2.71 13.39
N SER A 53 -2.34 2.91 12.95
CA SER A 53 -3.57 2.31 13.53
C SER A 53 -3.47 0.78 13.66
N ALA A 54 -2.83 0.10 12.74
CA ALA A 54 -2.63 -1.34 12.79
C ALA A 54 -1.82 -1.84 14.01
N LEU A 55 -1.04 -0.99 14.69
CA LEU A 55 -0.22 -1.38 15.84
C LEU A 55 -0.93 -1.13 17.17
N ASN A 56 -1.97 -0.32 17.19
CA ASN A 56 -2.75 0.03 18.39
C ASN A 56 -4.20 -0.45 18.34
N ALA A 57 -4.60 -1.13 17.25
CA ALA A 57 -5.93 -1.71 17.12
C ALA A 57 -6.19 -2.81 18.14
N ASP A 58 -7.45 -3.03 18.49
CA ASP A 58 -7.86 -4.16 19.31
C ASP A 58 -7.81 -5.48 18.52
N SER A 59 -7.46 -6.57 19.22
CA SER A 59 -7.50 -7.91 18.62
C SER A 59 -8.94 -8.38 18.49
N GLN A 60 -9.49 -8.44 17.28
CA GLN A 60 -10.90 -8.73 17.03
C GLN A 60 -11.17 -9.23 15.60
N ASP A 61 -12.41 -9.65 15.37
CA ASP A 61 -12.91 -9.97 14.04
C ASP A 61 -13.46 -8.68 13.38
N PHE A 62 -13.14 -8.46 12.10
CA PHE A 62 -13.62 -7.29 11.37
C PHE A 62 -13.81 -7.57 9.88
N ILE A 63 -14.59 -6.71 9.23
CA ILE A 63 -14.78 -6.72 7.78
C ILE A 63 -14.23 -5.43 7.21
N LYS A 64 -13.44 -5.54 6.13
CA LYS A 64 -12.95 -4.37 5.38
C LYS A 64 -13.24 -4.48 3.89
N GLY A 65 -13.49 -3.33 3.29
CA GLY A 65 -13.55 -3.13 1.86
C GLY A 65 -12.16 -2.76 1.31
N ILE A 66 -11.85 -3.24 0.10
CA ILE A 66 -10.60 -2.92 -0.58
C ILE A 66 -10.87 -2.54 -2.03
N PHE A 67 -10.15 -1.52 -2.49
CA PHE A 67 -10.11 -1.09 -3.87
C PHE A 67 -8.64 -0.85 -4.26
N ASP A 68 -8.12 -1.66 -5.19
CA ASP A 68 -6.75 -1.57 -5.72
C ASP A 68 -6.79 -1.61 -7.24
N THR A 69 -6.41 -0.50 -7.86
CA THR A 69 -6.37 -0.37 -9.31
C THR A 69 -5.07 0.28 -9.77
N ALA A 70 -4.65 0.00 -11.00
CA ALA A 70 -3.51 0.66 -11.60
C ALA A 70 -3.70 0.84 -13.10
N LEU A 71 -3.31 2.02 -13.58
CA LEU A 71 -3.11 2.31 -14.99
C LEU A 71 -1.63 2.13 -15.31
N GLN A 72 -1.31 1.14 -16.15
CA GLN A 72 0.06 0.80 -16.52
C GLN A 72 0.32 1.12 -17.98
N TYR A 73 1.32 1.97 -18.23
CA TYR A 73 1.83 2.27 -19.56
C TYR A 73 3.20 1.61 -19.76
N LYS A 74 3.38 0.91 -20.87
CA LYS A 74 4.63 0.28 -21.25
C LYS A 74 4.99 0.67 -22.68
N LYS A 75 6.24 1.08 -22.88
CA LYS A 75 6.80 1.33 -24.22
C LYS A 75 8.29 1.01 -24.22
N ASN A 76 8.71 0.04 -25.03
CA ASN A 76 10.09 -0.41 -25.11
C ASN A 76 10.66 -0.77 -23.71
N ARG A 77 11.63 0.01 -23.25
CA ARG A 77 12.31 -0.15 -21.94
C ARG A 77 11.66 0.63 -20.81
N PHE A 78 10.64 1.42 -21.11
CA PHE A 78 9.98 2.31 -20.16
C PHE A 78 8.68 1.68 -19.64
N GLN A 79 8.46 1.77 -18.34
CA GLN A 79 7.21 1.43 -17.67
C GLN A 79 6.81 2.56 -16.73
N TRP A 80 5.52 2.91 -16.78
CA TRP A 80 4.91 3.89 -15.90
C TRP A 80 3.60 3.33 -15.33
N ASP A 81 3.54 3.22 -14.02
CA ASP A 81 2.40 2.71 -13.27
C ASP A 81 1.82 3.85 -12.42
N ASN A 82 0.51 4.07 -12.52
CA ASN A 82 -0.25 4.94 -11.64
C ASN A 82 -1.25 4.07 -10.89
N ALA A 83 -1.19 4.05 -9.58
CA ALA A 83 -2.03 3.19 -8.76
C ALA A 83 -2.82 3.98 -7.72
N LEU A 84 -4.04 3.52 -7.48
CA LEU A 84 -4.89 3.94 -6.38
C LEU A 84 -5.23 2.71 -5.56
N PHE A 85 -4.82 2.72 -4.30
CA PHE A 85 -5.19 1.75 -3.29
C PHE A 85 -6.03 2.44 -2.23
N MET A 86 -7.11 1.79 -1.82
CA MET A 86 -7.97 2.23 -0.72
C MET A 86 -8.40 1.01 0.09
N GLU A 87 -8.35 1.12 1.40
CA GLU A 87 -8.99 0.15 2.29
C GLU A 87 -9.72 0.87 3.43
N TYR A 88 -10.86 0.31 3.80
CA TYR A 88 -11.64 0.82 4.93
C TYR A 88 -12.32 -0.33 5.68
N GLY A 89 -12.14 -0.36 6.98
CA GLY A 89 -12.77 -1.34 7.87
C GLY A 89 -12.94 -0.82 9.29
N GLU A 90 -14.15 -0.95 9.81
CA GLU A 90 -14.55 -0.44 11.12
C GLU A 90 -15.30 -1.54 11.86
N THR A 91 -15.02 -1.72 13.14
CA THR A 91 -15.80 -2.58 14.05
C THR A 91 -16.51 -1.72 15.07
N LYS A 92 -17.83 -1.93 15.21
CA LYS A 92 -18.67 -1.30 16.23
C LYS A 92 -19.03 -2.32 17.27
N LEU A 93 -18.60 -2.11 18.50
CA LEU A 93 -18.99 -2.91 19.65
C LEU A 93 -20.04 -2.11 20.44
N LYS A 94 -21.20 -2.73 20.62
CA LYS A 94 -22.29 -2.13 21.41
C LYS A 94 -22.70 -3.11 22.52
N PRO A 95 -22.01 -3.07 23.68
CA PRO A 95 -22.42 -3.83 24.87
C PRO A 95 -23.79 -3.34 25.35
N ASP A 96 -24.55 -4.23 26.03
CA ASP A 96 -25.94 -3.96 26.41
C ASP A 96 -26.13 -2.76 27.35
N ASP A 97 -25.11 -2.41 28.16
CA ASP A 97 -25.17 -1.35 29.18
C ASP A 97 -24.02 -0.34 29.10
N GLU A 98 -23.23 -0.35 28.03
CA GLU A 98 -22.08 0.56 27.83
C GLU A 98 -22.23 1.41 26.56
N PRO A 99 -21.55 2.57 26.45
CA PRO A 99 -21.53 3.33 25.22
C PRO A 99 -20.90 2.52 24.06
N GLU A 100 -21.43 2.72 22.86
CA GLU A 100 -20.89 2.12 21.63
C GLU A 100 -19.41 2.49 21.47
N THR A 101 -18.57 1.46 21.32
CA THR A 101 -17.14 1.64 21.05
C THR A 101 -16.90 1.35 19.58
N VAL A 102 -16.26 2.30 18.88
CA VAL A 102 -15.85 2.16 17.48
C VAL A 102 -14.34 1.97 17.45
N SER A 103 -13.91 0.84 16.89
CA SER A 103 -12.51 0.56 16.60
C SER A 103 -12.30 0.59 15.10
N GLU A 104 -11.40 1.45 14.66
CA GLU A 104 -10.98 1.56 13.27
C GLU A 104 -9.81 0.60 13.02
N ASN A 105 -10.04 -0.38 12.13
CA ASN A 105 -9.09 -1.45 11.88
C ASN A 105 -8.28 -1.26 10.60
N ALA A 106 -8.79 -0.47 9.67
CA ALA A 106 -8.13 -0.10 8.42
C ALA A 106 -8.75 1.19 7.90
N ASP A 107 -7.92 2.18 7.62
CA ASP A 107 -8.31 3.43 6.95
C ASP A 107 -7.08 3.95 6.20
N ASP A 108 -7.03 3.69 4.88
CA ASP A 108 -5.88 4.05 4.06
C ASP A 108 -6.32 4.41 2.64
N ILE A 109 -5.79 5.50 2.13
CA ILE A 109 -5.89 5.94 0.74
C ILE A 109 -4.48 6.25 0.25
N LEU A 110 -3.96 5.41 -0.63
CA LEU A 110 -2.64 5.57 -1.21
C LEU A 110 -2.73 5.80 -2.72
N LEU A 111 -2.34 6.98 -3.17
CA LEU A 111 -2.15 7.31 -4.57
C LEU A 111 -0.66 7.24 -4.90
N SER A 112 -0.25 6.50 -5.92
CA SER A 112 1.16 6.41 -6.30
C SER A 112 1.38 6.48 -7.81
N THR A 113 2.57 6.94 -8.19
CA THR A 113 3.08 6.97 -9.56
C THR A 113 4.51 6.45 -9.57
N ASP A 114 4.77 5.40 -10.36
CA ASP A 114 6.05 4.70 -10.43
C ASP A 114 6.59 4.75 -11.86
N LEU A 115 7.80 5.24 -12.02
CA LEU A 115 8.52 5.30 -13.29
C LEU A 115 9.73 4.37 -13.22
N SER A 116 9.85 3.44 -14.17
CA SER A 116 10.99 2.50 -14.27
C SER A 116 11.53 2.47 -15.70
N TYR A 117 12.85 2.36 -15.84
CA TYR A 117 13.52 2.24 -17.12
C TYR A 117 14.49 1.05 -17.13
N ALA A 118 14.33 0.12 -18.06
CA ALA A 118 15.18 -1.06 -18.18
C ALA A 118 16.53 -0.72 -18.81
N CYS A 119 17.58 -0.64 -17.99
CA CYS A 119 18.96 -0.54 -18.47
C CYS A 119 19.47 -1.90 -18.95
N TRP A 120 19.09 -2.98 -18.25
CA TRP A 120 19.49 -4.34 -18.54
C TRP A 120 18.26 -5.26 -18.65
N GLU A 121 18.32 -6.18 -19.60
CA GLU A 121 17.32 -7.23 -19.79
C GLU A 121 18.04 -8.58 -19.84
N PHE A 122 17.69 -9.51 -18.97
CA PHE A 122 18.27 -10.84 -18.91
C PHE A 122 17.26 -11.86 -18.35
N SER A 123 17.21 -13.04 -18.96
CA SER A 123 16.35 -14.15 -18.50
C SER A 123 14.91 -13.75 -18.18
N GLY A 124 14.32 -12.84 -18.98
CA GLY A 124 12.96 -12.33 -18.77
C GLY A 124 12.81 -11.35 -17.61
N PHE A 125 13.89 -10.83 -17.06
CA PHE A 125 13.89 -9.76 -16.08
C PHE A 125 14.33 -8.43 -16.70
N LYS A 126 13.71 -7.35 -16.30
CA LYS A 126 14.14 -5.98 -16.56
C LYS A 126 14.68 -5.38 -15.28
N LEU A 127 15.91 -4.87 -15.34
CA LEU A 127 16.58 -4.20 -14.22
C LEU A 127 16.92 -2.77 -14.61
N GLY A 128 16.66 -1.82 -13.73
CA GLY A 128 17.07 -0.44 -13.93
C GLY A 128 16.61 0.53 -12.86
N PRO A 129 16.88 1.82 -13.07
CA PRO A 129 16.45 2.86 -12.15
C PRO A 129 14.92 2.93 -12.05
N THR A 130 14.47 3.28 -10.85
CA THR A 130 13.07 3.53 -10.56
C THR A 130 12.92 4.78 -9.70
N VAL A 131 11.85 5.53 -9.95
CA VAL A 131 11.45 6.68 -9.13
C VAL A 131 9.96 6.54 -8.86
N ARG A 132 9.55 6.76 -7.61
CA ARG A 132 8.17 6.72 -7.17
C ARG A 132 7.79 7.98 -6.43
N GLY A 133 6.60 8.52 -6.72
CA GLY A 133 5.89 9.48 -5.90
C GLY A 133 4.66 8.80 -5.28
N ALA A 134 4.37 9.06 -4.01
CA ALA A 134 3.17 8.55 -3.36
C ALA A 134 2.58 9.59 -2.41
N TYR A 135 1.25 9.65 -2.38
CA TYR A 135 0.49 10.43 -1.42
C TYR A 135 -0.39 9.49 -0.62
N ASP A 136 -0.27 9.57 0.68
CA ASP A 136 -0.89 8.70 1.67
C ASP A 136 -1.79 9.53 2.59
N THR A 137 -3.07 9.14 2.70
CA THR A 137 -4.07 9.82 3.52
C THR A 137 -5.15 8.83 3.98
N GLU A 138 -6.13 9.29 4.71
CA GLU A 138 -7.21 8.53 5.32
C GLU A 138 -8.58 9.04 4.87
N PHE A 139 -9.63 8.21 4.99
CA PHE A 139 -11.03 8.61 4.76
C PHE A 139 -11.53 9.50 5.90
N LYS A 140 -11.17 9.17 7.13
CA LYS A 140 -11.62 9.86 8.34
C LYS A 140 -10.42 10.34 9.16
N ALA A 141 -10.67 11.31 9.97
CA ALA A 141 -9.77 11.74 11.03
C ALA A 141 -9.98 10.82 12.25
N ALA A 142 -8.91 10.36 12.87
CA ALA A 142 -8.98 9.56 14.09
C ALA A 142 -9.21 10.46 15.32
N GLY A 143 -10.44 10.44 15.88
CA GLY A 143 -10.80 11.29 17.00
C GLY A 143 -10.62 12.78 16.72
N ASP A 144 -9.85 13.47 17.55
CA ASP A 144 -9.54 14.91 17.39
C ASP A 144 -8.28 15.17 16.53
N ALA A 145 -7.56 14.11 16.10
CA ALA A 145 -6.39 14.25 15.26
C ALA A 145 -6.79 14.61 13.81
N PRO A 146 -6.03 15.44 13.09
CA PRO A 146 -6.27 15.68 11.67
C PRO A 146 -5.98 14.41 10.87
N ARG A 147 -6.65 14.27 9.70
CA ARG A 147 -6.36 13.18 8.77
C ARG A 147 -4.89 13.15 8.39
N GLN A 148 -4.31 11.96 8.32
CA GLN A 148 -2.95 11.74 7.85
C GLN A 148 -2.75 12.34 6.46
N ASN A 149 -1.63 13.01 6.27
CA ASN A 149 -1.22 13.58 4.99
C ASN A 149 0.29 13.43 4.84
N ILE A 150 0.71 12.43 4.07
CA ILE A 150 2.12 12.10 3.89
C ILE A 150 2.44 12.05 2.40
N LEU A 151 3.48 12.76 1.99
CA LEU A 151 4.05 12.70 0.66
C LEU A 151 5.36 11.91 0.71
N ARG A 152 5.49 10.88 -0.12
CA ARG A 152 6.72 10.08 -0.26
C ARG A 152 7.31 10.20 -1.64
N SER A 153 8.62 10.28 -1.69
CA SER A 153 9.40 10.20 -2.92
C SER A 153 10.47 9.12 -2.75
N ASN A 154 10.48 8.13 -3.64
CA ASN A 154 11.45 7.05 -3.61
C ASN A 154 12.31 7.10 -4.87
N ALA A 155 13.61 6.80 -4.74
CA ALA A 155 14.51 6.66 -5.87
C ALA A 155 15.51 5.53 -5.63
N GLY A 156 15.77 4.71 -6.65
CA GLY A 156 16.68 3.57 -6.53
C GLY A 156 16.68 2.67 -7.75
N ILE A 157 16.76 1.36 -7.51
CA ILE A 157 16.80 0.32 -8.54
C ILE A 157 15.65 -0.67 -8.36
N SER A 158 15.15 -1.21 -9.45
CA SER A 158 14.06 -2.19 -9.46
C SER A 158 14.29 -3.28 -10.50
N LEU A 159 13.94 -4.52 -10.12
CA LEU A 159 13.62 -5.61 -11.04
C LEU A 159 12.12 -5.57 -11.30
N PHE A 160 11.71 -5.63 -12.56
CA PHE A 160 10.30 -5.50 -12.93
C PHE A 160 9.94 -6.23 -14.23
N ASP A 161 8.64 -6.24 -14.55
CA ASP A 161 8.07 -6.77 -15.81
C ASP A 161 8.42 -8.24 -16.10
N ASN A 162 8.46 -9.07 -15.04
CA ASN A 162 8.63 -10.51 -15.16
C ASN A 162 7.30 -11.25 -14.89
N ALA A 163 7.19 -12.49 -15.31
CA ALA A 163 6.00 -13.31 -15.07
C ALA A 163 5.67 -13.48 -13.58
N ILE A 164 6.69 -13.60 -12.73
CA ILE A 164 6.56 -13.77 -11.27
C ILE A 164 6.86 -12.47 -10.54
N ILE A 165 7.99 -11.83 -10.83
CA ILE A 165 8.42 -10.58 -10.18
C ILE A 165 7.78 -9.41 -10.90
N LYS A 166 6.68 -8.92 -10.35
CA LYS A 166 6.02 -7.71 -10.87
C LYS A 166 6.83 -6.47 -10.50
N SER A 167 7.40 -6.46 -9.28
CA SER A 167 8.32 -5.46 -8.80
C SER A 167 9.14 -6.03 -7.64
N LEU A 168 10.45 -5.78 -7.63
CA LEU A 168 11.34 -5.99 -6.50
C LEU A 168 12.34 -4.83 -6.51
N TYR A 169 12.31 -3.97 -5.50
CA TYR A 169 13.07 -2.73 -5.53
C TYR A 169 13.82 -2.45 -4.23
N LEU A 170 14.93 -1.74 -4.37
CA LEU A 170 15.67 -1.14 -3.27
C LEU A 170 15.81 0.36 -3.55
N THR A 171 15.26 1.19 -2.66
CA THR A 171 15.17 2.64 -2.84
C THR A 171 15.53 3.39 -1.56
N GLY A 172 16.11 4.58 -1.72
CA GLY A 172 16.05 5.63 -0.72
C GLY A 172 14.66 6.27 -0.75
N VAL A 173 14.14 6.60 0.42
CA VAL A 173 12.81 7.22 0.61
C VAL A 173 12.99 8.54 1.30
N TYR A 174 12.37 9.58 0.74
CA TYR A 174 12.12 10.84 1.42
C TYR A 174 10.63 10.94 1.70
N GLU A 175 10.26 11.07 2.97
CA GLU A 175 8.89 11.22 3.44
C GLU A 175 8.72 12.61 4.04
N TYR A 176 7.64 13.30 3.65
CA TYR A 176 7.24 14.58 4.17
C TYR A 176 5.84 14.48 4.74
N ASP A 177 5.75 14.56 6.05
CA ASP A 177 4.51 14.49 6.82
C ASP A 177 4.04 15.91 7.14
N PHE A 178 2.86 16.27 6.63
CA PHE A 178 2.24 17.57 6.85
C PHE A 178 0.82 17.43 7.43
N THR A 179 0.60 16.34 8.16
CA THR A 179 -0.63 16.03 8.89
C THR A 179 -1.01 17.17 9.84
N TYR A 180 -0.06 17.68 10.60
CA TYR A 180 -0.28 18.78 11.52
C TYR A 180 0.20 20.11 10.93
N ALA A 181 -0.71 21.10 10.89
CA ALA A 181 -0.37 22.43 10.41
C ALA A 181 0.61 23.12 11.38
N GLY A 182 1.83 23.43 10.88
CA GLY A 182 2.87 24.07 11.69
C GLY A 182 3.89 23.11 12.32
N GLU A 183 3.66 21.80 12.24
CA GLU A 183 4.53 20.75 12.78
C GLU A 183 4.89 19.71 11.69
N GLN A 184 5.32 20.21 10.53
CA GLN A 184 5.70 19.33 9.43
C GLN A 184 7.01 18.63 9.73
N THR A 185 7.07 17.34 9.50
CA THR A 185 8.27 16.54 9.67
C THR A 185 8.73 15.92 8.35
N SER A 186 10.03 15.78 8.19
CA SER A 186 10.61 15.05 7.07
C SER A 186 11.47 13.89 7.57
N LYS A 187 11.43 12.78 6.83
CA LYS A 187 12.10 11.55 7.22
C LYS A 187 12.86 11.00 6.03
N LEU A 188 14.04 10.45 6.29
CA LEU A 188 14.80 9.68 5.30
C LEU A 188 14.81 8.21 5.71
N ALA A 189 14.60 7.33 4.76
CA ALA A 189 14.64 5.89 4.98
C ALA A 189 15.27 5.15 3.80
N ALA A 190 15.66 3.89 4.03
CA ALA A 190 15.93 2.90 3.00
C ALA A 190 14.76 1.90 2.97
N GLU A 191 14.32 1.51 1.78
CA GLU A 191 13.19 0.59 1.61
C GLU A 191 13.52 -0.51 0.61
N LEU A 192 13.29 -1.76 1.03
CA LEU A 192 13.21 -2.93 0.18
C LEU A 192 11.74 -3.29 0.03
N GLY A 193 11.22 -3.32 -1.19
CA GLY A 193 9.83 -3.69 -1.41
C GLY A 193 9.68 -4.71 -2.52
N TRP A 194 8.57 -5.45 -2.49
CA TRP A 194 8.30 -6.51 -3.45
C TRP A 194 6.83 -6.62 -3.80
N ARG A 195 6.59 -7.11 -5.00
CA ARG A 195 5.31 -7.61 -5.49
C ARG A 195 5.57 -8.80 -6.40
N LEU A 196 5.16 -9.98 -5.94
CA LEU A 196 5.33 -11.25 -6.64
C LEU A 196 3.97 -11.88 -6.88
N GLU A 197 3.82 -12.51 -8.04
CA GLU A 197 2.62 -13.27 -8.42
C GLU A 197 3.04 -14.59 -9.05
N TYR A 198 2.51 -15.69 -8.59
CA TYR A 198 2.80 -17.03 -9.11
C TYR A 198 1.51 -17.77 -9.41
N GLN A 199 1.36 -18.21 -10.67
CA GLN A 199 0.26 -19.08 -11.08
C GLN A 199 0.56 -20.51 -10.63
N VAL A 200 -0.11 -20.96 -9.55
CA VAL A 200 0.10 -22.31 -8.98
C VAL A 200 -0.45 -23.36 -9.92
N ARG A 201 -1.66 -23.12 -10.45
CA ARG A 201 -2.35 -23.89 -11.48
C ARG A 201 -3.42 -23.01 -12.13
N GLU A 202 -4.08 -23.51 -13.15
CA GLU A 202 -5.21 -22.79 -13.75
C GLU A 202 -6.26 -22.45 -12.69
N GLY A 203 -6.67 -21.18 -12.64
CA GLY A 203 -7.62 -20.64 -11.70
C GLY A 203 -7.10 -20.47 -10.26
N VAL A 204 -5.82 -20.75 -9.96
CA VAL A 204 -5.24 -20.58 -8.61
C VAL A 204 -3.95 -19.77 -8.67
N LYS A 205 -3.96 -18.59 -8.07
CA LYS A 205 -2.84 -17.65 -8.04
C LYS A 205 -2.38 -17.36 -6.61
N LEU A 206 -1.08 -17.51 -6.36
CA LEU A 206 -0.42 -17.05 -5.13
C LEU A 206 0.18 -15.67 -5.39
N SER A 207 -0.11 -14.72 -4.52
CA SER A 207 0.49 -13.39 -4.57
C SER A 207 1.08 -12.99 -3.24
N THR A 208 2.16 -12.21 -3.28
CA THR A 208 2.71 -11.55 -2.10
C THR A 208 3.19 -10.16 -2.46
N ASN A 209 2.94 -9.22 -1.59
CA ASN A 209 3.46 -7.87 -1.66
C ASN A 209 3.82 -7.38 -0.25
N GLY A 210 4.76 -6.44 -0.21
CA GLY A 210 5.18 -5.88 1.05
C GLY A 210 6.40 -4.99 0.91
N TYR A 211 6.84 -4.50 2.05
CA TYR A 211 8.07 -3.72 2.16
C TYR A 211 8.71 -3.91 3.53
N TYR A 212 10.01 -3.66 3.57
CA TYR A 212 10.78 -3.40 4.79
C TYR A 212 11.41 -2.02 4.67
N ARG A 213 11.18 -1.17 5.67
CA ARG A 213 11.70 0.18 5.72
C ARG A 213 12.50 0.39 7.00
N GLU A 214 13.72 0.92 6.84
CA GLU A 214 14.60 1.36 7.91
C GLU A 214 14.67 2.88 7.86
N TYR A 215 14.21 3.57 8.89
CA TYR A 215 14.27 5.02 8.98
C TYR A 215 15.66 5.46 9.48
N LEU A 216 16.30 6.32 8.72
CA LEU A 216 17.70 6.74 8.93
C LEU A 216 17.80 8.08 9.66
N SER A 217 16.90 9.02 9.35
CA SER A 217 16.88 10.34 9.99
C SER A 217 15.51 10.98 9.94
N TYR A 218 15.30 11.91 10.87
CA TYR A 218 14.11 12.72 11.03
C TYR A 218 14.52 14.18 11.19
N SER A 219 13.74 15.14 10.62
CA SER A 219 13.98 16.57 10.84
C SER A 219 13.65 16.99 12.28
N GLU A 220 12.63 16.39 12.84
CA GLU A 220 12.21 16.52 14.22
C GLU A 220 11.89 15.13 14.75
N TYR A 221 12.16 14.88 16.02
CA TYR A 221 12.17 13.55 16.57
C TYR A 221 11.20 13.42 17.74
N VAL A 222 10.26 12.49 17.61
CA VAL A 222 9.37 12.10 18.71
C VAL A 222 9.52 10.61 19.05
N PRO A 223 9.26 10.20 20.32
CA PRO A 223 9.44 8.80 20.74
C PRO A 223 8.58 7.78 19.95
N THR A 224 7.44 8.22 19.40
CA THR A 224 6.52 7.41 18.61
C THR A 224 6.98 7.20 17.17
N ASP A 225 8.01 7.93 16.70
CA ASP A 225 8.57 7.76 15.37
C ASP A 225 9.11 6.34 15.17
N LEU A 226 8.76 5.73 14.04
CA LEU A 226 9.21 4.39 13.70
C LEU A 226 10.71 4.39 13.36
N GLU A 227 11.42 3.44 13.91
CA GLU A 227 12.79 3.09 13.53
C GLU A 227 12.78 2.10 12.37
N ARG A 228 11.86 1.14 12.42
CA ARG A 228 11.71 0.06 11.44
C ARG A 228 10.25 -0.25 11.20
N ASP A 229 9.92 -0.57 9.96
CA ASP A 229 8.55 -0.98 9.59
C ASP A 229 8.62 -2.07 8.52
N LEU A 230 8.06 -3.24 8.82
CA LEU A 230 7.86 -4.35 7.92
C LEU A 230 6.36 -4.56 7.71
N SER A 231 5.92 -4.59 6.48
CA SER A 231 4.56 -4.99 6.10
C SER A 231 4.63 -6.04 5.00
N ALA A 232 3.89 -7.12 5.15
CA ALA A 232 3.83 -8.20 4.18
C ALA A 232 2.42 -8.78 4.10
N VAL A 233 1.95 -9.03 2.89
CA VAL A 233 0.68 -9.70 2.60
C VAL A 233 0.97 -10.92 1.72
N VAL A 234 0.37 -12.05 2.05
CA VAL A 234 0.36 -13.27 1.24
C VAL A 234 -1.08 -13.67 1.00
N ARG A 235 -1.44 -13.95 -0.24
CA ARG A 235 -2.80 -14.30 -0.63
C ARG A 235 -2.83 -15.43 -1.65
N LEU A 236 -3.77 -16.34 -1.50
CA LEU A 236 -4.06 -17.40 -2.44
C LEU A 236 -5.45 -17.19 -3.04
N ASP A 237 -5.52 -16.66 -4.25
CA ASP A 237 -6.78 -16.43 -4.95
C ASP A 237 -7.16 -17.64 -5.79
N THR A 238 -8.40 -18.12 -5.63
CA THR A 238 -8.99 -19.20 -6.44
C THR A 238 -10.18 -18.65 -7.21
N ASN A 239 -10.20 -18.86 -8.52
CA ASN A 239 -11.32 -18.47 -9.36
C ASN A 239 -12.58 -19.22 -8.96
N LEU A 240 -13.66 -18.48 -8.75
CA LEU A 240 -15.00 -19.02 -8.52
C LEU A 240 -15.80 -19.01 -9.82
N TRP A 241 -15.88 -17.84 -10.45
CA TRP A 241 -16.62 -17.64 -11.69
C TRP A 241 -16.17 -16.35 -12.39
N GLY A 242 -15.79 -16.44 -13.67
CA GLY A 242 -15.27 -15.30 -14.43
C GLY A 242 -14.09 -14.64 -13.73
N ASP A 243 -14.21 -13.36 -13.44
CA ASP A 243 -13.21 -12.54 -12.76
C ASP A 243 -13.36 -12.52 -11.22
N LEU A 244 -14.35 -13.26 -10.68
CA LEU A 244 -14.55 -13.38 -9.24
C LEU A 244 -13.63 -14.45 -8.66
N THR A 245 -12.93 -14.09 -7.60
CA THR A 245 -12.02 -14.97 -6.87
C THR A 245 -12.35 -14.99 -5.37
N MET A 246 -11.95 -16.04 -4.72
CA MET A 246 -11.99 -16.18 -3.27
C MET A 246 -10.72 -16.88 -2.80
N GLY A 247 -10.24 -16.53 -1.61
CA GLY A 247 -9.15 -17.26 -1.01
C GLY A 247 -8.70 -16.73 0.34
N PRO A 248 -7.92 -17.56 1.05
CA PRO A 248 -7.30 -17.15 2.30
C PRO A 248 -6.21 -16.12 2.05
N TYR A 249 -6.01 -15.24 3.04
CA TYR A 249 -4.88 -14.35 3.07
C TYR A 249 -4.33 -14.19 4.49
N ILE A 250 -3.08 -13.76 4.53
CA ILE A 250 -2.37 -13.40 5.74
C ILE A 250 -1.73 -12.03 5.50
N GLN A 251 -1.88 -11.13 6.46
CA GLN A 251 -1.16 -9.86 6.51
C GLN A 251 -0.37 -9.83 7.83
N TYR A 252 0.87 -9.44 7.75
CA TYR A 252 1.74 -9.28 8.90
C TYR A 252 2.41 -7.91 8.87
N ARG A 253 2.28 -7.16 9.94
CA ARG A 253 3.01 -5.92 10.17
C ARG A 253 3.81 -6.04 11.44
N ARG A 254 5.05 -5.55 11.41
CA ARG A 254 5.93 -5.50 12.57
C ARG A 254 6.74 -4.21 12.49
N ALA A 255 6.63 -3.40 13.54
CA ALA A 255 7.36 -2.14 13.59
C ALA A 255 8.02 -1.94 14.95
N ARG A 256 9.01 -1.04 14.97
CA ARG A 256 9.67 -0.60 16.19
C ARG A 256 9.71 0.91 16.20
N ALA A 257 9.17 1.49 17.28
CA ALA A 257 9.33 2.90 17.57
C ALA A 257 10.61 3.13 18.38
N ARG A 258 11.25 4.26 18.25
CA ARG A 258 12.53 4.57 18.91
C ARG A 258 12.42 4.68 20.41
N GLY A 259 11.31 5.20 20.92
CA GLY A 259 11.04 5.31 22.36
C GLY A 259 10.59 4.01 23.01
N VAL A 260 10.48 2.89 22.27
CA VAL A 260 9.91 1.63 22.75
C VAL A 260 10.90 0.49 22.57
N ASP A 261 11.21 -0.24 23.63
CA ASP A 261 12.19 -1.35 23.61
C ASP A 261 11.67 -2.62 22.94
N VAL A 262 10.36 -2.74 22.75
CA VAL A 262 9.72 -3.92 22.16
C VAL A 262 9.13 -3.61 20.79
N TYR A 263 9.04 -4.63 19.92
CA TYR A 263 8.32 -4.50 18.64
C TYR A 263 6.82 -4.57 18.86
N GLY A 264 6.08 -3.64 18.23
CA GLY A 264 4.66 -3.82 17.96
C GLY A 264 4.48 -4.74 16.76
N SER A 265 3.46 -5.59 16.78
CA SER A 265 3.10 -6.38 15.61
C SER A 265 1.61 -6.62 15.50
N ASN A 266 1.14 -6.72 14.27
CA ASN A 266 -0.22 -7.10 13.94
C ASN A 266 -0.18 -8.28 12.96
N PHE A 267 -0.88 -9.34 13.30
CA PHE A 267 -1.10 -10.51 12.47
C PHE A 267 -2.57 -10.60 12.11
N VAL A 268 -2.88 -10.47 10.84
CA VAL A 268 -4.23 -10.59 10.30
C VAL A 268 -4.33 -11.85 9.45
N MET A 269 -5.36 -12.63 9.65
CA MET A 269 -5.73 -13.75 8.78
C MET A 269 -7.19 -13.67 8.41
N GLY A 270 -7.50 -14.08 7.19
CA GLY A 270 -8.89 -14.00 6.76
C GLY A 270 -9.16 -14.66 5.42
N ILE A 271 -10.39 -14.45 4.96
CA ILE A 271 -10.87 -14.85 3.65
C ILE A 271 -11.24 -13.59 2.89
N SER A 272 -10.80 -13.51 1.64
CA SER A 272 -11.13 -12.41 0.73
C SER A 272 -12.02 -12.90 -0.41
N PHE A 273 -12.97 -12.06 -0.81
CA PHE A 273 -13.79 -12.19 -2.02
C PHE A 273 -13.45 -11.01 -2.91
N ASN A 274 -12.92 -11.27 -4.09
CA ASN A 274 -12.38 -10.22 -4.95
C ASN A 274 -12.89 -10.32 -6.39
N TYR A 275 -13.03 -9.17 -7.02
CA TYR A 275 -13.12 -9.01 -8.46
C TYR A 275 -11.75 -8.55 -8.96
N ILE A 276 -11.15 -9.30 -9.91
CA ILE A 276 -9.80 -9.05 -10.44
C ILE A 276 -9.88 -9.15 -11.97
N THR A 277 -9.58 -8.06 -12.67
CA THR A 277 -9.60 -8.06 -14.15
C THR A 277 -8.58 -7.08 -14.73
N SER A 278 -8.33 -7.17 -16.03
CA SER A 278 -7.43 -6.25 -16.75
C SER A 278 -8.03 -5.90 -18.11
N PHE A 279 -7.98 -4.61 -18.45
CA PHE A 279 -8.48 -4.07 -19.71
C PHE A 279 -7.32 -3.47 -20.49
N GLY A 280 -7.02 -4.01 -21.67
CA GLY A 280 -6.09 -3.40 -22.61
C GLY A 280 -6.76 -2.20 -23.30
N LEU A 281 -6.29 -1.00 -23.00
CA LEU A 281 -6.81 0.25 -23.58
C LEU A 281 -6.09 0.63 -24.87
N ILE A 282 -4.79 0.32 -24.95
CA ILE A 282 -3.94 0.47 -26.15
C ILE A 282 -3.15 -0.83 -26.32
N LYS A 283 -3.14 -1.38 -27.55
CA LYS A 283 -2.47 -2.65 -27.89
C LYS A 283 -1.30 -2.43 -28.84
#